data_c1f2b754a999daeaa71975af3c3f292d
#
_entry.id   c1f2b754a999daeaa71975af3c3f292d
#
_cell.length_a   1.000
_cell.length_b   1.000
_cell.length_c   1.000
_cell.angle_alpha   90.00
_cell.angle_beta   90.00
_cell.angle_gamma   90.00
#
_symmetry.space_group_name_H-M   'P 1'
#
loop_
_entity.id
_entity.type
_entity.pdbx_description
1 polymer ?
#
loop_
_entity_poly.entity_id
_entity_poly.type
_entity_poly.pdbx_seq_one_letter_code
_entity_poly.pdbx_strand_id
1 'polypeptide(L)'
;MKGFFYFDLYFSGMSVATSKTFFSAFLKTLGLLWGFILTGLFLDSNLMQQWIAEPQWIANSVMFIGFFLCFKNVTLRIKEQMITAVIIAVLGEYLFSIALGMYTYRLENVPHYVPPGHALVYVGVLYFTKTAFTKLNRRLLEKIFTIIVLVYAVVFLIFENDIFGFLMTTLTLLVLRKRPRERLFYLSMYLTVAYLEIVGTNFFCWEWPSSAFNVFSFLPSANPPSGISFFYFGLDLGCLWLYKKRHKIAWNRMKNQRMIMLKSS
;
A
#
# COMPACT_ATOMS: atom_id res chain seq x y z
N MET A 1 -12.18 30.01 14.48
CA MET A 1 -13.49 29.32 14.46
C MET A 1 -14.18 29.18 13.09
N LYS A 2 -13.59 29.58 11.96
CA LYS A 2 -14.18 29.42 10.60
C LYS A 2 -13.78 28.13 9.84
N GLY A 3 -12.85 27.34 10.37
CA GLY A 3 -12.37 26.12 9.69
C GLY A 3 -13.23 24.87 9.94
N PHE A 4 -13.92 24.78 11.08
CA PHE A 4 -14.72 23.61 11.44
C PHE A 4 -16.06 23.56 10.68
N PHE A 5 -16.66 24.73 10.35
CA PHE A 5 -17.91 24.82 9.58
C PHE A 5 -17.77 24.42 8.10
N TYR A 6 -16.56 24.51 7.52
CA TYR A 6 -16.33 24.08 6.14
C TYR A 6 -16.22 22.55 5.98
N PHE A 7 -15.89 21.85 7.06
CA PHE A 7 -15.77 20.38 7.05
C PHE A 7 -17.15 19.71 6.96
N ASP A 8 -18.14 20.21 7.73
CA ASP A 8 -19.52 19.70 7.69
C ASP A 8 -20.25 20.00 6.38
N LEU A 9 -19.99 21.15 5.76
CA LEU A 9 -20.60 21.53 4.46
C LEU A 9 -20.07 20.68 3.28
N TYR A 10 -18.85 20.15 3.38
CA TYR A 10 -18.29 19.27 2.34
C TYR A 10 -18.79 17.82 2.43
N PHE A 11 -19.09 17.35 3.63
CA PHE A 11 -19.67 16.02 3.83
C PHE A 11 -21.18 15.99 3.60
N SER A 12 -21.89 17.06 3.90
CA SER A 12 -23.34 17.16 3.66
C SER A 12 -23.70 17.24 2.16
N GLY A 13 -22.75 17.59 1.29
CA GLY A 13 -22.96 17.62 -0.18
C GLY A 13 -22.77 16.27 -0.88
N MET A 14 -22.32 15.22 -0.19
CA MET A 14 -22.28 13.86 -0.74
C MET A 14 -23.67 13.25 -0.62
N SER A 15 -24.42 13.21 -1.73
CA SER A 15 -25.72 12.56 -1.76
C SER A 15 -25.61 11.10 -1.32
N VAL A 16 -26.67 10.54 -0.71
CA VAL A 16 -26.74 9.14 -0.28
C VAL A 16 -26.42 8.17 -1.44
N ALA A 17 -26.75 8.55 -2.68
CA ALA A 17 -26.39 7.83 -3.89
C ALA A 17 -24.86 7.79 -4.13
N THR A 18 -24.17 8.87 -3.87
CA THR A 18 -22.69 8.96 -4.02
C THR A 18 -21.97 8.12 -2.95
N SER A 19 -22.51 8.08 -1.73
CA SER A 19 -21.98 7.23 -0.64
C SER A 19 -22.14 5.74 -0.96
N LYS A 20 -23.31 5.31 -1.44
CA LYS A 20 -23.55 3.92 -1.84
C LYS A 20 -22.63 3.47 -2.98
N THR A 21 -22.36 4.32 -3.97
CA THR A 21 -21.46 4.00 -5.09
C THR A 21 -20.00 3.97 -4.65
N PHE A 22 -19.58 4.82 -3.71
CA PHE A 22 -18.25 4.74 -3.10
C PHE A 22 -18.06 3.42 -2.34
N PHE A 23 -18.98 3.12 -1.45
CA PHE A 23 -18.91 1.91 -0.63
C PHE A 23 -18.90 0.65 -1.49
N SER A 24 -19.71 0.59 -2.55
CA SER A 24 -19.69 -0.52 -3.51
C SER A 24 -18.35 -0.61 -4.25
N ALA A 25 -17.79 0.49 -4.73
CA ALA A 25 -16.51 0.51 -5.42
C ALA A 25 -15.35 0.12 -4.48
N PHE A 26 -15.38 0.61 -3.23
CA PHE A 26 -14.42 0.27 -2.19
C PHE A 26 -14.50 -1.22 -1.84
N LEU A 27 -15.66 -1.74 -1.50
CA LEU A 27 -15.85 -3.14 -1.10
C LEU A 27 -15.40 -4.12 -2.19
N LYS A 28 -15.71 -3.84 -3.46
CA LYS A 28 -15.35 -4.71 -4.59
C LYS A 28 -13.86 -4.68 -4.95
N THR A 29 -13.08 -3.79 -4.40
CA THR A 29 -11.65 -3.63 -4.69
C THR A 29 -10.81 -3.67 -3.42
N LEU A 30 -10.63 -2.54 -2.75
CA LEU A 30 -9.82 -2.48 -1.51
C LEU A 30 -10.44 -3.27 -0.36
N GLY A 31 -11.76 -3.30 -0.23
CA GLY A 31 -12.43 -4.07 0.83
C GLY A 31 -12.16 -5.56 0.73
N LEU A 32 -12.22 -6.14 -0.48
CA LEU A 32 -11.83 -7.53 -0.71
C LEU A 32 -10.35 -7.76 -0.40
N LEU A 33 -9.48 -6.85 -0.86
CA LEU A 33 -8.04 -6.91 -0.57
C LEU A 33 -7.78 -6.84 0.93
N TRP A 34 -8.40 -5.90 1.64
CA TRP A 34 -8.21 -5.72 3.09
C TRP A 34 -8.75 -6.92 3.88
N GLY A 35 -9.89 -7.47 3.47
CA GLY A 35 -10.42 -8.73 4.04
C GLY A 35 -9.47 -9.91 3.81
N PHE A 36 -8.88 -10.01 2.62
CA PHE A 36 -7.89 -11.03 2.29
C PHE A 36 -6.59 -10.88 3.11
N ILE A 37 -6.09 -9.63 3.26
CA ILE A 37 -4.95 -9.32 4.14
C ILE A 37 -5.25 -9.71 5.58
N LEU A 38 -6.39 -9.27 6.12
CA LEU A 38 -6.80 -9.60 7.49
C LEU A 38 -6.82 -11.11 7.73
N THR A 39 -7.47 -11.84 6.84
CA THR A 39 -7.59 -13.31 6.94
C THR A 39 -6.22 -13.98 6.82
N GLY A 40 -5.40 -13.56 5.85
CA GLY A 40 -4.08 -14.13 5.61
C GLY A 40 -3.12 -13.92 6.79
N LEU A 41 -3.10 -12.71 7.36
CA LEU A 41 -2.27 -12.39 8.53
C LEU A 41 -2.81 -13.03 9.82
N PHE A 42 -4.14 -13.14 9.96
CA PHE A 42 -4.72 -13.90 11.07
C PHE A 42 -4.28 -15.38 11.03
N LEU A 43 -4.22 -15.98 9.84
CA LEU A 43 -3.71 -17.36 9.68
C LEU A 43 -2.24 -17.51 10.06
N ASP A 44 -1.40 -16.46 9.91
CA ASP A 44 0.01 -16.49 10.36
C ASP A 44 0.20 -15.95 11.79
N SER A 45 -0.86 -15.69 12.54
CA SER A 45 -0.78 -15.10 13.87
C SER A 45 -0.34 -16.08 14.95
N ASN A 46 0.17 -15.53 16.07
CA ASN A 46 0.42 -16.31 17.28
C ASN A 46 -0.86 -16.98 17.86
N LEU A 47 -2.03 -16.42 17.58
CA LEU A 47 -3.30 -17.02 18.00
C LEU A 47 -3.56 -18.34 17.27
N MET A 48 -3.33 -18.38 15.95
CA MET A 48 -3.48 -19.59 15.15
C MET A 48 -2.44 -20.66 15.49
N GLN A 49 -1.24 -20.25 15.93
CA GLN A 49 -0.20 -21.18 16.35
C GLN A 49 -0.61 -22.01 17.58
N GLN A 50 -1.55 -21.53 18.40
CA GLN A 50 -2.10 -22.31 19.53
C GLN A 50 -2.98 -23.48 19.07
N TRP A 51 -3.53 -23.43 17.86
CA TRP A 51 -4.45 -24.42 17.31
C TRP A 51 -3.80 -25.29 16.21
N ILE A 52 -2.80 -24.74 15.53
CA ILE A 52 -2.16 -25.36 14.37
C ILE A 52 -0.64 -25.24 14.52
N ALA A 53 0.09 -26.36 14.41
CA ALA A 53 1.53 -26.39 14.63
C ALA A 53 2.31 -25.46 13.68
N GLU A 54 1.92 -25.39 12.39
CA GLU A 54 2.61 -24.60 11.38
C GLU A 54 1.63 -23.75 10.55
N PRO A 55 0.99 -22.73 11.13
CA PRO A 55 -0.06 -21.96 10.48
C PRO A 55 0.45 -21.11 9.32
N GLN A 56 1.74 -20.76 9.28
CA GLN A 56 2.36 -20.02 8.19
C GLN A 56 2.25 -20.76 6.83
N TRP A 57 2.28 -22.10 6.81
CA TRP A 57 2.07 -22.86 5.58
C TRP A 57 0.66 -22.75 5.01
N ILE A 58 -0.34 -22.60 5.89
CA ILE A 58 -1.72 -22.33 5.48
C ILE A 58 -1.81 -20.93 4.87
N ALA A 59 -1.23 -19.93 5.53
CA ALA A 59 -1.17 -18.57 5.01
C ALA A 59 -0.46 -18.51 3.63
N ASN A 60 0.66 -19.20 3.48
CA ASN A 60 1.36 -19.34 2.21
C ASN A 60 0.44 -19.94 1.13
N SER A 61 -0.25 -21.05 1.43
CA SER A 61 -1.12 -21.74 0.49
C SER A 61 -2.30 -20.87 0.05
N VAL A 62 -2.97 -20.21 0.98
CA VAL A 62 -4.07 -19.27 0.69
C VAL A 62 -3.58 -18.11 -0.17
N MET A 63 -2.40 -17.56 0.13
CA MET A 63 -1.81 -16.47 -0.65
C MET A 63 -1.50 -16.91 -2.08
N PHE A 64 -0.88 -18.08 -2.27
CA PHE A 64 -0.59 -18.60 -3.62
C PHE A 64 -1.86 -18.85 -4.43
N ILE A 65 -2.90 -19.42 -3.81
CA ILE A 65 -4.21 -19.59 -4.47
C ILE A 65 -4.77 -18.23 -4.90
N GLY A 66 -4.81 -17.25 -3.99
CA GLY A 66 -5.27 -15.89 -4.29
C GLY A 66 -4.47 -15.22 -5.40
N PHE A 67 -3.14 -15.35 -5.35
CA PHE A 67 -2.24 -14.82 -6.38
C PHE A 67 -2.53 -15.45 -7.75
N PHE A 68 -2.63 -16.77 -7.85
CA PHE A 68 -2.90 -17.45 -9.13
C PHE A 68 -4.29 -17.14 -9.68
N LEU A 69 -5.31 -17.05 -8.83
CA LEU A 69 -6.64 -16.64 -9.23
C LEU A 69 -6.64 -15.20 -9.79
N CYS A 70 -5.97 -14.27 -9.11
CA CYS A 70 -5.81 -12.91 -9.61
C CYS A 70 -5.01 -12.91 -10.93
N PHE A 71 -3.88 -13.60 -10.97
CA PHE A 71 -2.98 -13.67 -12.12
C PHE A 71 -3.69 -14.19 -13.38
N LYS A 72 -4.55 -15.21 -13.26
CA LYS A 72 -5.32 -15.72 -14.40
C LYS A 72 -6.24 -14.65 -14.99
N ASN A 73 -6.86 -13.82 -14.16
CA ASN A 73 -7.93 -12.90 -14.53
C ASN A 73 -7.46 -11.49 -14.92
N VAL A 74 -6.16 -11.19 -14.85
CA VAL A 74 -5.63 -9.88 -15.23
C VAL A 74 -5.05 -9.89 -16.66
N THR A 75 -4.86 -8.69 -17.24
CA THR A 75 -4.25 -8.54 -18.57
C THR A 75 -2.77 -8.91 -18.58
N LEU A 76 -2.22 -9.29 -19.74
CA LEU A 76 -0.77 -9.62 -19.90
C LEU A 76 0.15 -8.57 -19.32
N ARG A 77 -0.18 -7.29 -19.52
CA ARG A 77 0.57 -6.19 -18.92
C ARG A 77 0.62 -6.25 -17.39
N ILE A 78 -0.51 -6.53 -16.76
CA ILE A 78 -0.58 -6.63 -15.30
C ILE A 78 0.11 -7.90 -14.81
N LYS A 79 -0.01 -9.02 -15.55
CA LYS A 79 0.73 -10.26 -15.26
C LYS A 79 2.25 -10.02 -15.19
N GLU A 80 2.79 -9.31 -16.17
CA GLU A 80 4.20 -8.97 -16.19
C GLU A 80 4.61 -8.06 -15.01
N GLN A 81 3.76 -7.08 -14.66
CA GLN A 81 3.99 -6.23 -13.50
C GLN A 81 3.89 -7.01 -12.18
N MET A 82 2.99 -7.98 -12.06
CA MET A 82 2.90 -8.86 -10.89
C MET A 82 4.16 -9.70 -10.70
N ILE A 83 4.66 -10.32 -11.78
CA ILE A 83 5.93 -11.10 -11.71
C ILE A 83 7.09 -10.19 -11.31
N THR A 84 7.18 -9.00 -11.92
CA THR A 84 8.22 -8.03 -11.57
C THR A 84 8.11 -7.57 -10.12
N ALA A 85 6.89 -7.35 -9.62
CA ALA A 85 6.64 -6.99 -8.23
C ALA A 85 7.09 -8.08 -7.26
N VAL A 86 6.81 -9.36 -7.57
CA VAL A 86 7.28 -10.50 -6.76
C VAL A 86 8.81 -10.54 -6.70
N ILE A 87 9.50 -10.39 -7.85
CA ILE A 87 10.97 -10.42 -7.90
C ILE A 87 11.56 -9.26 -7.08
N ILE A 88 11.04 -8.03 -7.26
CA ILE A 88 11.50 -6.86 -6.52
C ILE A 88 11.18 -7.00 -5.03
N ALA A 89 10.02 -7.54 -4.67
CA ALA A 89 9.65 -7.78 -3.29
C ALA A 89 10.58 -8.80 -2.62
N VAL A 90 10.91 -9.91 -3.28
CA VAL A 90 11.92 -10.87 -2.75
C VAL A 90 13.23 -10.14 -2.45
N LEU A 91 13.75 -9.37 -3.41
CA LEU A 91 15.00 -8.63 -3.21
C LEU A 91 14.88 -7.58 -2.09
N GLY A 92 13.73 -6.90 -2.02
CA GLY A 92 13.44 -5.92 -0.97
C GLY A 92 13.36 -6.54 0.42
N GLU A 93 12.66 -7.68 0.56
CA GLU A 93 12.52 -8.39 1.84
C GLU A 93 13.89 -8.87 2.38
N TYR A 94 14.70 -9.48 1.53
CA TYR A 94 16.04 -9.89 1.92
C TYR A 94 16.93 -8.70 2.27
N LEU A 95 16.80 -7.57 1.55
CA LEU A 95 17.55 -6.36 1.86
C LEU A 95 17.09 -5.73 3.18
N PHE A 96 15.77 -5.48 3.34
CA PHE A 96 15.26 -4.71 4.46
C PHE A 96 15.16 -5.52 5.75
N SER A 97 14.62 -6.74 5.68
CA SER A 97 14.47 -7.58 6.88
C SER A 97 15.79 -8.27 7.26
N ILE A 98 16.46 -8.93 6.33
CA ILE A 98 17.63 -9.77 6.66
C ILE A 98 18.92 -8.93 6.71
N ALA A 99 19.23 -8.17 5.66
CA ALA A 99 20.51 -7.47 5.59
C ALA A 99 20.57 -6.19 6.44
N LEU A 100 19.46 -5.43 6.50
CA LEU A 100 19.38 -4.15 7.23
C LEU A 100 18.70 -4.27 8.60
N GLY A 101 18.05 -5.40 8.92
CA GLY A 101 17.39 -5.60 10.21
C GLY A 101 16.30 -4.56 10.51
N MET A 102 15.62 -4.04 9.48
CA MET A 102 14.60 -3.00 9.67
C MET A 102 13.36 -3.51 10.41
N TYR A 103 13.09 -4.79 10.31
CA TYR A 103 12.01 -5.52 11.00
C TYR A 103 12.34 -7.01 11.01
N THR A 104 11.73 -7.72 11.94
CA THR A 104 11.93 -9.16 12.12
C THR A 104 10.61 -9.89 12.00
N TYR A 105 10.54 -10.90 11.17
CA TYR A 105 9.39 -11.79 11.08
C TYR A 105 9.33 -12.76 12.25
N ARG A 106 8.12 -13.17 12.64
CA ARG A 106 7.83 -14.03 13.77
C ARG A 106 8.69 -15.31 13.86
N LEU A 107 8.99 -15.93 12.72
CA LEU A 107 9.79 -17.16 12.63
C LEU A 107 11.23 -16.90 12.14
N GLU A 108 11.70 -15.66 12.22
CA GLU A 108 13.04 -15.23 11.76
C GLU A 108 13.34 -15.61 10.31
N ASN A 109 12.28 -15.81 9.49
CA ASN A 109 12.37 -16.10 8.07
C ASN A 109 11.55 -15.07 7.28
N VAL A 110 11.79 -14.95 5.98
CA VAL A 110 10.89 -14.21 5.08
C VAL A 110 9.74 -15.13 4.68
N PRO A 111 8.48 -14.89 5.14
CA PRO A 111 7.36 -15.77 4.80
C PRO A 111 7.10 -15.78 3.30
N HIS A 112 6.86 -16.95 2.72
CA HIS A 112 6.67 -17.08 1.27
C HIS A 112 5.41 -16.36 0.75
N TYR A 113 4.45 -16.03 1.62
CA TYR A 113 3.25 -15.28 1.24
C TYR A 113 3.53 -13.78 1.00
N VAL A 114 4.63 -13.23 1.52
CA VAL A 114 4.91 -11.78 1.48
C VAL A 114 5.17 -11.29 0.06
N PRO A 115 6.10 -11.85 -0.74
CA PRO A 115 6.35 -11.35 -2.09
C PRO A 115 5.13 -11.41 -3.03
N PRO A 116 4.32 -12.49 -3.12
CA PRO A 116 3.09 -12.46 -3.90
C PRO A 116 2.04 -11.51 -3.30
N GLY A 117 2.05 -11.28 -1.98
CA GLY A 117 1.22 -10.30 -1.31
C GLY A 117 1.45 -8.88 -1.82
N HIS A 118 2.72 -8.46 -1.99
CA HIS A 118 3.06 -7.16 -2.60
C HIS A 118 2.42 -6.99 -3.98
N ALA A 119 2.45 -8.03 -4.82
CA ALA A 119 1.82 -7.98 -6.14
C ALA A 119 0.30 -7.84 -6.06
N LEU A 120 -0.37 -8.51 -5.11
CA LEU A 120 -1.81 -8.39 -4.90
C LEU A 120 -2.20 -7.01 -4.37
N VAL A 121 -1.43 -6.45 -3.44
CA VAL A 121 -1.61 -5.07 -2.95
C VAL A 121 -1.51 -4.08 -4.09
N TYR A 122 -0.47 -4.18 -4.93
CA TYR A 122 -0.31 -3.35 -6.12
C TYR A 122 -1.53 -3.41 -7.05
N VAL A 123 -1.99 -4.62 -7.38
CA VAL A 123 -3.12 -4.83 -8.29
C VAL A 123 -4.42 -4.32 -7.69
N GLY A 124 -4.70 -4.60 -6.42
CA GLY A 124 -5.91 -4.14 -5.74
C GLY A 124 -6.02 -2.61 -5.71
N VAL A 125 -4.95 -1.93 -5.34
CA VAL A 125 -4.88 -0.46 -5.37
C VAL A 125 -5.00 0.09 -6.79
N LEU A 126 -4.35 -0.56 -7.77
CA LEU A 126 -4.45 -0.18 -9.18
C LEU A 126 -5.90 -0.27 -9.69
N TYR A 127 -6.63 -1.33 -9.36
CA TYR A 127 -8.03 -1.49 -9.76
C TYR A 127 -8.94 -0.49 -9.05
N PHE A 128 -8.75 -0.25 -7.76
CA PHE A 128 -9.47 0.79 -7.03
C PHE A 128 -9.36 2.15 -7.72
N THR A 129 -8.14 2.58 -8.05
CA THR A 129 -7.92 3.88 -8.68
C THR A 129 -8.46 3.98 -10.11
N LYS A 130 -8.80 2.85 -10.73
CA LYS A 130 -9.42 2.79 -12.07
C LYS A 130 -10.95 2.75 -12.04
N THR A 131 -11.60 2.61 -10.88
CA THR A 131 -13.07 2.64 -10.81
C THR A 131 -13.64 3.97 -11.31
N ALA A 132 -14.84 3.95 -11.86
CA ALA A 132 -15.50 5.16 -12.35
C ALA A 132 -15.67 6.18 -11.21
N PHE A 133 -16.14 5.71 -10.05
CA PHE A 133 -16.29 6.55 -8.86
C PHE A 133 -15.00 7.28 -8.48
N THR A 134 -13.89 6.54 -8.38
CA THR A 134 -12.59 7.10 -7.97
C THR A 134 -12.06 8.11 -8.98
N LYS A 135 -12.27 7.87 -10.29
CA LYS A 135 -11.89 8.83 -11.34
C LYS A 135 -12.69 10.13 -11.26
N LEU A 136 -14.02 10.03 -11.07
CA LEU A 136 -14.90 11.19 -10.96
C LEU A 136 -14.59 12.03 -9.72
N ASN A 137 -14.31 11.40 -8.59
CA ASN A 137 -14.09 12.08 -7.31
C ASN A 137 -12.60 12.22 -6.95
N ARG A 138 -11.72 12.13 -7.93
CA ARG A 138 -10.28 12.07 -7.73
C ARG A 138 -9.73 13.18 -6.84
N ARG A 139 -10.07 14.44 -7.10
CA ARG A 139 -9.55 15.59 -6.33
C ARG A 139 -10.01 15.56 -4.87
N LEU A 140 -11.24 15.17 -4.64
CA LEU A 140 -11.81 15.04 -3.30
C LEU A 140 -11.10 13.91 -2.53
N LEU A 141 -10.93 12.74 -3.14
CA LEU A 141 -10.24 11.60 -2.54
C LEU A 141 -8.77 11.89 -2.25
N GLU A 142 -8.05 12.57 -3.16
CA GLU A 142 -6.68 12.99 -2.93
C GLU A 142 -6.58 13.92 -1.70
N LYS A 143 -7.53 14.84 -1.52
CA LYS A 143 -7.57 15.74 -0.36
C LYS A 143 -7.87 14.98 0.93
N ILE A 144 -8.90 14.14 0.93
CA ILE A 144 -9.30 13.33 2.10
C ILE A 144 -8.16 12.40 2.51
N PHE A 145 -7.60 11.63 1.58
CA PHE A 145 -6.52 10.70 1.88
C PHE A 145 -5.26 11.40 2.38
N THR A 146 -4.94 12.58 1.83
CA THR A 146 -3.82 13.39 2.35
C THR A 146 -4.06 13.81 3.79
N ILE A 147 -5.29 14.23 4.14
CA ILE A 147 -5.64 14.60 5.52
C ILE A 147 -5.53 13.39 6.44
N ILE A 148 -6.07 12.23 6.03
CA ILE A 148 -6.01 10.99 6.83
C ILE A 148 -4.55 10.59 7.07
N VAL A 149 -3.71 10.61 6.04
CA VAL A 149 -2.27 10.29 6.14
C VAL A 149 -1.55 11.24 7.10
N LEU A 150 -1.83 12.55 7.01
CA LEU A 150 -1.24 13.54 7.92
C LEU A 150 -1.70 13.34 9.37
N VAL A 151 -3.00 13.14 9.60
CA VAL A 151 -3.54 12.89 10.94
C VAL A 151 -2.94 11.60 11.52
N TYR A 152 -2.88 10.54 10.74
CA TYR A 152 -2.26 9.27 11.14
C TYR A 152 -0.81 9.45 11.58
N ALA A 153 0.01 10.11 10.75
CA ALA A 153 1.42 10.35 11.09
C ALA A 153 1.60 11.26 12.33
N VAL A 154 0.74 12.28 12.49
CA VAL A 154 0.79 13.17 13.68
C VAL A 154 0.36 12.43 14.95
N VAL A 155 -0.66 11.58 14.87
CA VAL A 155 -1.09 10.74 16.01
C VAL A 155 0.04 9.82 16.45
N PHE A 156 0.69 9.13 15.52
CA PHE A 156 1.84 8.27 15.84
C PHE A 156 3.04 9.05 16.38
N LEU A 157 3.30 10.25 15.84
CA LEU A 157 4.36 11.11 16.36
C LEU A 157 4.12 11.50 17.84
N ILE A 158 2.87 11.84 18.18
CA ILE A 158 2.52 12.34 19.53
C ILE A 158 2.43 11.19 20.55
N PHE A 159 1.77 10.08 20.19
CA PHE A 159 1.46 9.00 21.13
C PHE A 159 2.50 7.89 21.17
N GLU A 160 3.19 7.63 20.04
CA GLU A 160 4.18 6.56 19.90
C GLU A 160 5.62 7.10 19.76
N ASN A 161 5.82 8.44 19.79
CA ASN A 161 7.11 9.09 19.55
C ASN A 161 7.76 8.66 18.20
N ASP A 162 6.95 8.46 17.16
CA ASP A 162 7.36 7.94 15.85
C ASP A 162 7.98 9.03 14.97
N ILE A 163 9.16 9.50 15.33
CA ILE A 163 9.89 10.52 14.55
C ILE A 163 10.30 9.96 13.18
N PHE A 164 10.73 8.71 13.12
CA PHE A 164 11.11 8.06 11.86
C PHE A 164 9.95 7.97 10.88
N GLY A 165 8.80 7.45 11.30
CA GLY A 165 7.62 7.35 10.44
C GLY A 165 7.09 8.70 10.00
N PHE A 166 7.07 9.70 10.88
CA PHE A 166 6.68 11.07 10.53
C PHE A 166 7.59 11.69 9.46
N LEU A 167 8.92 11.48 9.57
CA LEU A 167 9.89 11.93 8.56
C LEU A 167 9.62 11.25 7.20
N MET A 168 9.44 9.93 7.18
CA MET A 168 9.14 9.17 5.96
C MET A 168 7.81 9.58 5.34
N THR A 169 6.78 9.85 6.15
CA THR A 169 5.50 10.41 5.68
C THR A 169 5.68 11.76 5.01
N THR A 170 6.46 12.64 5.64
CA THR A 170 6.76 13.97 5.10
C THR A 170 7.47 13.86 3.74
N LEU A 171 8.49 13.01 3.64
CA LEU A 171 9.19 12.74 2.38
C LEU A 171 8.25 12.19 1.30
N THR A 172 7.36 11.26 1.68
CA THR A 172 6.31 10.73 0.80
C THR A 172 5.46 11.86 0.22
N LEU A 173 4.90 12.73 1.06
CA LEU A 173 4.04 13.82 0.62
C LEU A 173 4.79 14.84 -0.25
N LEU A 174 6.06 15.14 0.05
CA LEU A 174 6.90 16.00 -0.77
C LEU A 174 7.15 15.41 -2.16
N VAL A 175 7.44 14.13 -2.27
CA VAL A 175 7.59 13.42 -3.55
C VAL A 175 6.28 13.45 -4.34
N LEU A 176 5.14 13.23 -3.68
CA LEU A 176 3.82 13.22 -4.31
C LEU A 176 3.37 14.60 -4.82
N ARG A 177 3.89 15.70 -4.26
CA ARG A 177 3.64 17.06 -4.79
C ARG A 177 4.11 17.20 -6.24
N LYS A 178 5.21 16.55 -6.60
CA LYS A 178 5.78 16.56 -7.96
C LYS A 178 5.17 15.51 -8.89
N ARG A 179 4.25 14.65 -8.40
CA ARG A 179 3.64 13.54 -9.15
C ARG A 179 2.11 13.56 -9.14
N PRO A 180 1.46 14.62 -9.65
CA PRO A 180 0.01 14.79 -9.54
C PRO A 180 -0.78 13.66 -10.22
N ARG A 181 -0.24 13.05 -11.30
CA ARG A 181 -0.91 11.95 -12.02
C ARG A 181 -0.95 10.64 -11.25
N GLU A 182 -0.01 10.41 -10.35
CA GLU A 182 0.16 9.17 -9.61
C GLU A 182 -0.29 9.32 -8.14
N ARG A 183 -0.61 10.57 -7.71
CA ARG A 183 -0.88 10.92 -6.31
C ARG A 183 -1.95 10.04 -5.67
N LEU A 184 -3.11 9.88 -6.32
CA LEU A 184 -4.20 9.08 -5.77
C LEU A 184 -3.81 7.62 -5.59
N PHE A 185 -3.07 7.05 -6.54
CA PHE A 185 -2.56 5.68 -6.43
C PHE A 185 -1.68 5.52 -5.18
N TYR A 186 -0.68 6.39 -5.01
CA TYR A 186 0.23 6.30 -3.88
C TYR A 186 -0.41 6.64 -2.53
N LEU A 187 -1.38 7.55 -2.48
CA LEU A 187 -2.15 7.78 -1.25
C LEU A 187 -3.01 6.57 -0.88
N SER A 188 -3.64 5.91 -1.87
CA SER A 188 -4.38 4.67 -1.64
C SER A 188 -3.45 3.53 -1.22
N MET A 189 -2.26 3.45 -1.81
CA MET A 189 -1.20 2.50 -1.43
C MET A 189 -0.76 2.77 0.02
N TYR A 190 -0.51 4.02 0.39
CA TYR A 190 -0.14 4.40 1.74
C TYR A 190 -1.15 3.87 2.77
N LEU A 191 -2.44 4.14 2.56
CA LEU A 191 -3.50 3.70 3.48
C LEU A 191 -3.62 2.17 3.54
N THR A 192 -3.42 1.49 2.41
CA THR A 192 -3.45 0.03 2.36
C THR A 192 -2.25 -0.59 3.08
N VAL A 193 -1.06 -0.02 2.90
CA VAL A 193 0.16 -0.44 3.61
C VAL A 193 0.04 -0.15 5.10
N ALA A 194 -0.42 1.04 5.50
CA ALA A 194 -0.65 1.36 6.92
C ALA A 194 -1.62 0.35 7.57
N TYR A 195 -2.71 0.00 6.89
CA TYR A 195 -3.62 -1.05 7.35
C TYR A 195 -2.93 -2.42 7.48
N LEU A 196 -2.18 -2.83 6.45
CA LEU A 196 -1.44 -4.09 6.44
C LEU A 196 -0.44 -4.16 7.61
N GLU A 197 0.32 -3.10 7.83
CA GLU A 197 1.33 -3.02 8.89
C GLU A 197 0.70 -3.05 10.29
N ILE A 198 -0.38 -2.29 10.50
CA ILE A 198 -1.11 -2.32 11.77
C ILE A 198 -1.65 -3.73 12.05
N VAL A 199 -2.26 -4.38 11.06
CA VAL A 199 -2.80 -5.74 11.24
C VAL A 199 -1.67 -6.75 11.49
N GLY A 200 -0.58 -6.69 10.70
CA GLY A 200 0.53 -7.62 10.82
C GLY A 200 1.26 -7.54 12.15
N THR A 201 1.52 -6.32 12.66
CA THR A 201 2.16 -6.13 13.96
C THR A 201 1.23 -6.50 15.13
N ASN A 202 -0.09 -6.20 15.03
CA ASN A 202 -1.06 -6.63 16.05
C ASN A 202 -1.24 -8.14 16.11
N PHE A 203 -1.06 -8.86 15.00
CA PHE A 203 -1.07 -10.33 14.97
C PHE A 203 0.29 -10.95 15.24
N PHE A 204 1.31 -10.13 15.53
CA PHE A 204 2.69 -10.56 15.78
C PHE A 204 3.29 -11.36 14.61
N CYS A 205 2.90 -11.04 13.37
CA CYS A 205 3.50 -11.65 12.18
C CYS A 205 4.92 -11.12 11.94
N TRP A 206 5.16 -9.85 12.31
CA TRP A 206 6.48 -9.20 12.34
C TRP A 206 6.50 -8.08 13.37
N GLU A 207 7.70 -7.64 13.70
CA GLU A 207 7.96 -6.57 14.68
C GLU A 207 8.98 -5.58 14.13
N TRP A 208 8.74 -4.29 14.39
CA TRP A 208 9.65 -3.21 14.08
C TRP A 208 10.43 -2.78 15.32
N PRO A 209 11.75 -2.48 15.19
CA PRO A 209 12.53 -2.01 16.32
C PRO A 209 12.10 -0.61 16.76
N SER A 210 12.38 -0.28 18.02
CA SER A 210 12.04 1.02 18.62
C SER A 210 12.85 2.22 18.10
N SER A 211 13.79 1.98 17.18
CA SER A 211 14.58 3.03 16.50
C SER A 211 14.81 2.65 15.04
N ALA A 212 14.98 3.65 14.19
CA ALA A 212 15.19 3.45 12.75
C ALA A 212 16.38 2.51 12.49
N PHE A 213 16.11 1.43 11.72
CA PHE A 213 17.09 0.39 11.34
C PHE A 213 17.76 -0.32 12.54
N ASN A 214 17.22 -0.21 13.75
CA ASN A 214 17.85 -0.68 14.99
C ASN A 214 19.28 -0.10 15.23
N VAL A 215 19.61 1.01 14.58
CA VAL A 215 20.95 1.64 14.58
C VAL A 215 20.87 3.10 15.01
N PHE A 216 19.87 3.83 14.53
CA PHE A 216 19.77 5.27 14.75
C PHE A 216 18.93 5.59 15.99
N SER A 217 19.50 5.48 17.19
CA SER A 217 18.82 5.74 18.47
C SER A 217 18.20 7.14 18.60
N PHE A 218 18.72 8.12 17.82
CA PHE A 218 18.18 9.48 17.77
C PHE A 218 16.91 9.60 16.88
N LEU A 219 16.51 8.53 16.18
CA LEU A 219 15.30 8.44 15.39
C LEU A 219 14.37 7.34 15.94
N PRO A 220 13.59 7.64 16.99
CA PRO A 220 12.59 6.71 17.50
C PRO A 220 11.57 6.31 16.42
N SER A 221 11.10 5.08 16.51
CA SER A 221 10.20 4.45 15.56
C SER A 221 9.12 3.68 16.30
N ALA A 222 7.88 3.78 15.84
CA ALA A 222 6.77 2.96 16.34
C ALA A 222 6.80 1.54 15.76
N ASN A 223 5.97 0.68 16.29
CA ASN A 223 5.73 -0.67 15.77
C ASN A 223 4.24 -0.82 15.36
N PRO A 224 3.89 -0.58 14.06
CA PRO A 224 4.75 -0.23 12.93
C PRO A 224 5.04 1.28 12.82
N PRO A 225 6.10 1.70 12.07
CA PRO A 225 6.31 3.10 11.76
C PRO A 225 5.23 3.65 10.83
N SER A 226 4.70 4.85 11.11
CA SER A 226 3.60 5.42 10.33
C SER A 226 3.95 5.66 8.85
N GLY A 227 5.20 5.97 8.54
CA GLY A 227 5.67 6.33 7.20
C GLY A 227 6.28 5.20 6.38
N ILE A 228 6.12 3.95 6.77
CA ILE A 228 6.77 2.80 6.11
C ILE A 228 6.40 2.66 4.63
N SER A 229 5.23 3.16 4.23
CA SER A 229 4.79 3.20 2.84
C SER A 229 5.78 3.87 1.87
N PHE A 230 6.71 4.70 2.37
CA PHE A 230 7.77 5.29 1.57
C PHE A 230 8.63 4.23 0.86
N PHE A 231 8.95 3.14 1.55
CA PHE A 231 9.73 2.04 0.98
C PHE A 231 8.94 1.24 -0.06
N TYR A 232 7.64 1.04 0.17
CA TYR A 232 6.74 0.43 -0.82
C TYR A 232 6.70 1.25 -2.12
N PHE A 233 6.76 2.59 -2.04
CA PHE A 233 6.84 3.42 -3.24
C PHE A 233 8.13 3.17 -4.03
N GLY A 234 9.24 2.91 -3.35
CA GLY A 234 10.49 2.51 -3.99
C GLY A 234 10.33 1.23 -4.82
N LEU A 235 9.68 0.22 -4.26
CA LEU A 235 9.39 -1.05 -4.94
C LEU A 235 8.49 -0.83 -6.17
N ASP A 236 7.38 -0.10 -6.01
CA ASP A 236 6.44 0.19 -7.10
C ASP A 236 7.07 1.00 -8.23
N LEU A 237 7.88 2.00 -7.88
CA LEU A 237 8.62 2.80 -8.86
C LEU A 237 9.64 1.94 -9.61
N GLY A 238 10.29 1.00 -8.93
CA GLY A 238 11.19 0.01 -9.52
C GLY A 238 10.46 -0.86 -10.54
N CYS A 239 9.29 -1.40 -10.19
CA CYS A 239 8.44 -2.19 -11.09
C CYS A 239 8.05 -1.39 -12.33
N LEU A 240 7.62 -0.16 -12.16
CA LEU A 240 7.21 0.70 -13.27
C LEU A 240 8.41 1.09 -14.14
N TRP A 241 9.59 1.34 -13.55
CA TRP A 241 10.81 1.66 -14.27
C TRP A 241 11.27 0.49 -15.14
N LEU A 242 11.32 -0.73 -14.60
CA LEU A 242 11.65 -1.95 -15.33
C LEU A 242 10.69 -2.18 -16.50
N TYR A 243 9.39 -2.05 -16.26
CA TYR A 243 8.39 -2.16 -17.30
C TYR A 243 8.60 -1.13 -18.43
N LYS A 244 8.86 0.13 -18.09
CA LYS A 244 9.15 1.20 -19.07
C LYS A 244 10.41 0.91 -19.87
N LYS A 245 11.46 0.41 -19.22
CA LYS A 245 12.74 0.07 -19.89
C LYS A 245 12.55 -1.07 -20.89
N ARG A 246 11.81 -2.12 -20.48
CA ARG A 246 11.55 -3.29 -21.33
C ARG A 246 10.63 -2.96 -22.52
N HIS A 247 9.61 -2.13 -22.31
CA HIS A 247 8.61 -1.78 -23.31
C HIS A 247 8.73 -0.34 -23.82
N LYS A 248 9.94 0.16 -24.03
CA LYS A 248 10.24 1.57 -24.38
C LYS A 248 9.44 2.07 -25.58
N ILE A 249 9.31 1.26 -26.63
CA ILE A 249 8.58 1.64 -27.87
C ILE A 249 7.07 1.79 -27.58
N ALA A 250 6.47 0.78 -26.96
CA ALA A 250 5.04 0.81 -26.62
C ALA A 250 4.72 1.95 -25.64
N TRP A 251 5.61 2.20 -24.68
CA TRP A 251 5.48 3.31 -23.74
C TRP A 251 5.51 4.66 -24.42
N ASN A 252 6.44 4.88 -25.36
CA ASN A 252 6.56 6.12 -26.11
C ASN A 252 5.35 6.34 -27.04
N ARG A 253 4.82 5.29 -27.67
CA ARG A 253 3.58 5.37 -28.46
C ARG A 253 2.40 5.85 -27.59
N MET A 254 2.20 5.25 -26.42
CA MET A 254 1.14 5.67 -25.50
C MET A 254 1.32 7.12 -25.01
N LYS A 255 2.57 7.55 -24.76
CA LYS A 255 2.87 8.93 -24.36
C LYS A 255 2.49 9.92 -25.46
N ASN A 256 2.85 9.62 -26.70
CA ASN A 256 2.57 10.47 -27.86
C ASN A 256 1.05 10.57 -28.14
N GLN A 257 0.32 9.45 -28.08
CA GLN A 257 -1.14 9.45 -28.23
C GLN A 257 -1.83 10.35 -27.17
N ARG A 258 -1.39 10.26 -25.89
CA ARG A 258 -1.92 11.14 -24.83
C ARG A 258 -1.61 12.62 -25.09
N MET A 259 -0.42 12.93 -25.64
CA MET A 259 -0.06 14.30 -25.97
C MET A 259 -0.92 14.86 -27.10
N ILE A 260 -1.24 14.06 -28.10
CA ILE A 260 -2.13 14.42 -29.20
C ILE A 260 -3.54 14.71 -28.67
N MET A 261 -4.11 13.80 -27.85
CA MET A 261 -5.45 13.99 -27.26
C MET A 261 -5.53 15.25 -26.37
N LEU A 262 -4.46 15.60 -25.66
CA LEU A 262 -4.44 16.81 -24.81
C LEU A 262 -4.28 18.11 -25.62
N LYS A 263 -3.82 18.04 -26.87
CA LYS A 263 -3.75 19.20 -27.78
C LYS A 263 -5.02 19.41 -28.59
N SER A 264 -5.87 18.37 -28.69
CA SER A 264 -7.15 18.41 -29.42
C SER A 264 -8.37 18.69 -28.52
N SER A 265 -8.18 18.76 -27.21
CA SER A 265 -9.18 19.17 -26.20
C SER A 265 -8.90 20.60 -25.74
#